data_92bfdc3a745a6de041bae6f0f59495d3
#
_entry.id   92bfdc3a745a6de041bae6f0f59495d3
#
_cell.length_a   1.000
_cell.length_b   1.000
_cell.length_c   1.000
_cell.angle_alpha   90.00
_cell.angle_beta   90.00
_cell.angle_gamma   90.00
#
_symmetry.space_group_name_H-M   'P 1'
#
loop_
_entity.id
_entity.type
_entity.pdbx_description
1 polymer ?
#
loop_
_entity_poly.entity_id
_entity_poly.type
_entity_poly.pdbx_seq_one_letter_code
_entity_poly.pdbx_strand_id
1 'polypeptide(L)'
;MSITIRSATNAARVVVTVTPNPALDQTVRVAGLALGAVNQAESLEINAGGKGVNVAGCLADYGIATIVTGLLGREGSEAFETMFARKRIDDRFVRIAGRTRTNVKLVDPARGQTTDINLATARATAQDLAALEARLASLAAPGRWFVLAGSL
;
A
#
# COMPACT_ATOMS: atom_id res chain seq x y z
N MET A 1 -26.02 44.18 -9.97
CA MET A 1 -25.85 42.92 -10.73
C MET A 1 -25.19 41.95 -9.77
N SER A 2 -26.00 41.10 -9.09
CA SER A 2 -25.47 40.14 -8.07
C SER A 2 -25.03 38.86 -8.75
N ILE A 3 -23.76 38.53 -8.64
CA ILE A 3 -23.22 37.23 -9.10
C ILE A 3 -23.50 36.21 -7.99
N THR A 4 -24.49 35.36 -8.19
CA THR A 4 -24.77 34.23 -7.34
C THR A 4 -23.78 33.12 -7.73
N ILE A 5 -22.70 32.95 -6.96
CA ILE A 5 -21.83 31.78 -7.08
C ILE A 5 -22.63 30.58 -6.58
N ARG A 6 -23.14 29.76 -7.48
CA ARG A 6 -23.71 28.46 -7.13
C ARG A 6 -22.54 27.61 -6.54
N SER A 7 -22.59 27.35 -5.24
CA SER A 7 -21.79 26.33 -4.62
C SER A 7 -22.08 25.01 -5.33
N ALA A 8 -21.11 24.52 -6.09
CA ALA A 8 -21.15 23.15 -6.60
C ALA A 8 -21.26 22.23 -5.38
N THR A 9 -22.34 21.46 -5.32
CA THR A 9 -22.54 20.40 -4.32
C THR A 9 -21.24 19.63 -4.19
N ASN A 10 -20.63 19.70 -3.00
CA ASN A 10 -19.41 19.01 -2.64
C ASN A 10 -19.71 17.51 -2.55
N ALA A 11 -19.90 16.86 -3.70
CA ALA A 11 -19.86 15.41 -3.76
C ALA A 11 -18.49 15.03 -3.25
N ALA A 12 -18.45 14.38 -2.09
CA ALA A 12 -17.20 13.98 -1.44
C ALA A 12 -16.31 13.30 -2.48
N ARG A 13 -15.20 13.97 -2.84
CA ARG A 13 -14.25 13.44 -3.81
C ARG A 13 -13.63 12.19 -3.21
N VAL A 14 -13.84 11.06 -3.85
CA VAL A 14 -13.27 9.77 -3.43
C VAL A 14 -12.08 9.47 -4.32
N VAL A 15 -10.95 9.17 -3.71
CA VAL A 15 -9.74 8.77 -4.43
C VAL A 15 -9.59 7.25 -4.32
N VAL A 16 -9.45 6.58 -5.46
CA VAL A 16 -9.15 5.16 -5.56
C VAL A 16 -7.66 5.01 -5.87
N THR A 17 -6.90 4.43 -4.96
CA THR A 17 -5.49 4.10 -5.24
C THR A 17 -5.37 2.65 -5.66
N VAL A 18 -4.61 2.42 -6.72
CA VAL A 18 -4.38 1.08 -7.29
C VAL A 18 -2.93 0.70 -7.06
N THR A 19 -2.71 -0.39 -6.33
CA THR A 19 -1.38 -0.94 -6.04
C THR A 19 -1.33 -2.38 -6.55
N PRO A 20 -0.86 -2.62 -7.79
CA PRO A 20 -0.84 -3.98 -8.35
C PRO A 20 0.04 -4.93 -7.56
N ASN A 21 1.12 -4.44 -6.94
CA ASN A 21 2.13 -5.24 -6.27
C ASN A 21 2.53 -4.61 -4.92
N PRO A 22 1.66 -4.67 -3.89
CA PRO A 22 1.97 -4.21 -2.54
C PRO A 22 3.06 -5.07 -1.89
N ALA A 23 3.64 -4.59 -0.79
CA ALA A 23 4.65 -5.30 -0.04
C ALA A 23 4.48 -5.09 1.46
N LEU A 24 4.90 -6.07 2.26
CA LEU A 24 5.20 -5.85 3.67
C LEU A 24 6.60 -5.25 3.77
N ASP A 25 6.72 -4.04 4.27
CA ASP A 25 8.00 -3.40 4.51
C ASP A 25 8.47 -3.72 5.93
N GLN A 26 9.51 -4.54 6.04
CA GLN A 26 10.15 -4.94 7.30
C GLN A 26 11.42 -4.12 7.50
N THR A 27 11.44 -3.25 8.50
CA THR A 27 12.64 -2.49 8.87
C THR A 27 13.31 -3.14 10.06
N VAL A 28 14.52 -3.63 9.85
CA VAL A 28 15.37 -4.26 10.88
C VAL A 28 16.52 -3.32 11.20
N ARG A 29 16.62 -2.89 12.45
CA ARG A 29 17.72 -2.03 12.92
C ARG A 29 18.81 -2.88 13.55
N VAL A 30 20.04 -2.77 13.04
CA VAL A 30 21.21 -3.52 13.49
C VAL A 30 22.42 -2.60 13.52
N ALA A 31 22.91 -2.23 14.69
CA ALA A 31 24.11 -1.40 14.81
C ALA A 31 25.37 -2.22 14.48
N GLY A 32 26.18 -1.71 13.56
CA GLY A 32 27.45 -2.35 13.16
C GLY A 32 27.25 -3.65 12.38
N LEU A 33 26.28 -3.71 11.46
CA LEU A 33 25.99 -4.90 10.64
C LEU A 33 27.26 -5.51 10.04
N ALA A 34 27.50 -6.78 10.33
CA ALA A 34 28.66 -7.53 9.84
C ALA A 34 28.22 -8.68 8.94
N LEU A 35 28.71 -8.70 7.70
CA LEU A 35 28.47 -9.80 6.78
C LEU A 35 29.22 -11.06 7.22
N GLY A 36 28.57 -12.23 7.07
CA GLY A 36 29.15 -13.52 7.46
C GLY A 36 29.16 -13.79 8.97
N ALA A 37 28.52 -12.94 9.78
CA ALA A 37 28.45 -13.08 11.23
C ALA A 37 26.97 -13.12 11.69
N VAL A 38 26.76 -13.58 12.93
CA VAL A 38 25.48 -13.45 13.62
C VAL A 38 25.33 -12.01 14.08
N ASN A 39 24.27 -11.35 13.62
CA ASN A 39 23.93 -9.99 14.00
C ASN A 39 22.70 -10.00 14.91
N GLN A 40 22.71 -9.18 15.96
CA GLN A 40 21.52 -8.99 16.80
C GLN A 40 20.79 -7.73 16.41
N ALA A 41 19.48 -7.86 16.10
CA ALA A 41 18.64 -6.73 15.79
C ALA A 41 18.18 -6.02 17.07
N GLU A 42 18.20 -4.70 17.06
CA GLU A 42 17.67 -3.85 18.12
C GLU A 42 16.16 -3.73 18.05
N SER A 43 15.62 -3.71 16.83
CA SER A 43 14.17 -3.61 16.59
C SER A 43 13.78 -4.21 15.24
N LEU A 44 12.52 -4.60 15.14
CA LEU A 44 11.84 -5.00 13.91
C LEU A 44 10.51 -4.25 13.83
N GLU A 45 10.30 -3.52 12.74
CA GLU A 45 9.03 -2.88 12.41
C GLU A 45 8.47 -3.50 11.13
N ILE A 46 7.16 -3.77 11.12
CA ILE A 46 6.45 -4.32 9.96
C ILE A 46 5.33 -3.36 9.58
N ASN A 47 5.38 -2.85 8.37
CA ASN A 47 4.42 -1.89 7.86
C ASN A 47 3.80 -2.35 6.54
N ALA A 48 2.53 -2.00 6.34
CA ALA A 48 1.89 -2.12 5.03
C ALA A 48 2.55 -1.14 4.05
N GLY A 49 3.07 -1.65 2.96
CA GLY A 49 3.81 -0.89 1.97
C GLY A 49 3.25 -1.04 0.56
N GLY A 50 3.84 -0.27 -0.34
CA GLY A 50 3.42 -0.12 -1.73
C GLY A 50 3.02 1.32 -2.03
N LYS A 51 3.42 1.81 -3.21
CA LYS A 51 3.28 3.24 -3.55
C LYS A 51 1.84 3.75 -3.43
N GLY A 52 0.87 3.00 -3.98
CA GLY A 52 -0.54 3.40 -3.87
C GLY A 52 -1.09 3.26 -2.45
N VAL A 53 -0.63 2.28 -1.66
CA VAL A 53 -0.97 2.13 -0.23
C VAL A 53 -0.48 3.34 0.56
N ASN A 54 0.76 3.79 0.30
CA ASN A 54 1.32 4.96 0.96
C ASN A 54 0.57 6.25 0.58
N VAL A 55 0.21 6.40 -0.70
CA VAL A 55 -0.64 7.51 -1.16
C VAL A 55 -1.98 7.50 -0.44
N ALA A 56 -2.63 6.33 -0.35
CA ALA A 56 -3.90 6.19 0.37
C ALA A 56 -3.77 6.60 1.84
N GLY A 57 -2.70 6.16 2.50
CA GLY A 57 -2.41 6.53 3.88
C GLY A 57 -2.26 8.03 4.08
N CYS A 58 -1.53 8.71 3.20
CA CYS A 58 -1.40 10.17 3.22
C CYS A 58 -2.74 10.87 2.98
N LEU A 59 -3.50 10.47 1.96
CA LEU A 59 -4.80 11.07 1.66
C LEU A 59 -5.78 10.94 2.83
N ALA A 60 -5.80 9.78 3.48
CA ALA A 60 -6.63 9.55 4.65
C ALA A 60 -6.23 10.44 5.84
N ASP A 61 -4.92 10.69 6.04
CA ASP A 61 -4.44 11.63 7.07
C ASP A 61 -4.90 13.07 6.81
N TYR A 62 -5.11 13.44 5.55
CA TYR A 62 -5.72 14.73 5.16
C TYR A 62 -7.26 14.71 5.14
N GLY A 63 -7.89 13.64 5.62
CA GLY A 63 -9.35 13.51 5.68
C GLY A 63 -10.03 13.28 4.33
N ILE A 64 -9.28 12.85 3.31
CA ILE A 64 -9.81 12.55 1.98
C ILE A 64 -10.34 11.11 1.98
N ALA A 65 -11.61 10.93 1.60
CA ALA A 65 -12.19 9.60 1.46
C ALA A 65 -11.42 8.78 0.43
N THR A 66 -10.91 7.63 0.86
CA THR A 66 -9.97 6.85 0.07
C THR A 66 -10.38 5.39 0.01
N ILE A 67 -10.31 4.82 -1.17
CA ILE A 67 -10.46 3.40 -1.46
C ILE A 67 -9.11 2.87 -1.92
N VAL A 68 -8.70 1.70 -1.43
CA VAL A 68 -7.51 1.01 -1.92
C VAL A 68 -7.91 -0.24 -2.69
N THR A 69 -7.20 -0.51 -3.78
CA THR A 69 -7.37 -1.76 -4.55
C THR A 69 -6.05 -2.18 -5.20
N GLY A 70 -6.04 -3.38 -5.74
CA GLY A 70 -4.88 -4.03 -6.34
C GLY A 70 -4.92 -5.52 -6.05
N LEU A 71 -3.76 -6.18 -6.03
CA LEU A 71 -3.63 -7.60 -5.73
C LEU A 71 -2.90 -7.76 -4.40
N LEU A 72 -3.54 -8.39 -3.41
CA LEU A 72 -2.96 -8.61 -2.08
C LEU A 72 -3.01 -10.10 -1.75
N GLY A 73 -1.89 -10.67 -1.33
CA GLY A 73 -1.84 -12.05 -0.87
C GLY A 73 -2.77 -12.29 0.32
N ARG A 74 -3.37 -13.46 0.39
CA ARG A 74 -4.20 -13.86 1.53
C ARG A 74 -3.38 -14.04 2.81
N GLU A 75 -2.11 -14.40 2.65
CA GLU A 75 -1.17 -14.50 3.76
C GLU A 75 -0.38 -13.19 3.92
N GLY A 76 -0.23 -12.74 5.16
CA GLY A 76 0.48 -11.50 5.48
C GLY A 76 -0.32 -10.24 5.16
N SER A 77 -1.66 -10.28 5.24
CA SER A 77 -2.54 -9.12 5.03
C SER A 77 -2.79 -8.30 6.29
N GLU A 78 -2.44 -8.81 7.48
CA GLU A 78 -2.83 -8.27 8.78
C GLU A 78 -2.35 -6.82 9.01
N ALA A 79 -1.12 -6.51 8.55
CA ALA A 79 -0.59 -5.15 8.65
C ALA A 79 -1.38 -4.16 7.79
N PHE A 80 -1.83 -4.60 6.61
CA PHE A 80 -2.67 -3.80 5.71
C PHE A 80 -4.04 -3.57 6.33
N GLU A 81 -4.71 -4.62 6.80
CA GLU A 81 -6.04 -4.55 7.42
C GLU A 81 -6.03 -3.64 8.65
N THR A 82 -5.00 -3.75 9.49
CA THR A 82 -4.81 -2.89 10.66
C THR A 82 -4.65 -1.42 10.24
N MET A 83 -3.81 -1.14 9.24
CA MET A 83 -3.61 0.21 8.73
C MET A 83 -4.89 0.78 8.14
N PHE A 84 -5.62 0.01 7.31
CA PHE A 84 -6.82 0.47 6.65
C PHE A 84 -7.94 0.73 7.66
N ALA A 85 -8.13 -0.15 8.64
CA ALA A 85 -9.10 0.04 9.72
C ALA A 85 -8.79 1.30 10.53
N ARG A 86 -7.53 1.48 10.95
CA ARG A 86 -7.08 2.65 11.73
C ARG A 86 -7.31 3.97 11.00
N LYS A 87 -7.03 4.00 9.68
CA LYS A 87 -7.14 5.19 8.84
C LYS A 87 -8.50 5.35 8.15
N ARG A 88 -9.45 4.44 8.39
CA ARG A 88 -10.78 4.41 7.74
C ARG A 88 -10.71 4.39 6.21
N ILE A 89 -9.75 3.65 5.68
CA ILE A 89 -9.59 3.43 4.26
C ILE A 89 -10.47 2.25 3.85
N ASP A 90 -11.26 2.38 2.78
CA ASP A 90 -12.09 1.31 2.24
C ASP A 90 -11.22 0.31 1.47
N ASP A 91 -11.07 -0.91 2.02
CA ASP A 91 -10.28 -1.98 1.43
C ASP A 91 -11.10 -2.74 0.37
N ARG A 92 -10.65 -2.60 -0.87
CA ARG A 92 -11.21 -3.28 -2.05
C ARG A 92 -10.15 -4.10 -2.79
N PHE A 93 -9.07 -4.51 -2.12
CA PHE A 93 -8.07 -5.39 -2.70
C PHE A 93 -8.68 -6.72 -3.15
N VAL A 94 -8.23 -7.22 -4.29
CA VAL A 94 -8.46 -8.59 -4.71
C VAL A 94 -7.49 -9.48 -3.93
N ARG A 95 -8.03 -10.41 -3.14
CA ARG A 95 -7.24 -11.37 -2.38
C ARG A 95 -6.83 -12.53 -3.28
N ILE A 96 -5.52 -12.63 -3.55
CA ILE A 96 -4.94 -13.69 -4.38
C ILE A 96 -4.30 -14.79 -3.51
N ALA A 97 -4.07 -15.96 -4.09
CA ALA A 97 -3.41 -17.05 -3.38
C ALA A 97 -1.95 -16.70 -3.06
N GLY A 98 -1.45 -17.22 -1.95
CA GLY A 98 -0.08 -17.05 -1.49
C GLY A 98 0.13 -15.81 -0.61
N ARG A 99 1.40 -15.52 -0.37
CA ARG A 99 1.85 -14.48 0.56
C ARG A 99 2.11 -13.16 -0.17
N THR A 100 1.74 -12.06 0.47
CA THR A 100 2.21 -10.72 0.07
C THR A 100 3.74 -10.67 0.18
N ARG A 101 4.42 -10.16 -0.85
CA ARG A 101 5.88 -10.05 -0.83
C ARG A 101 6.37 -9.19 0.34
N THR A 102 7.60 -9.45 0.74
CA THR A 102 8.27 -8.69 1.80
C THR A 102 9.46 -7.95 1.22
N ASN A 103 9.63 -6.70 1.60
CA ASN A 103 10.86 -5.96 1.44
C ASN A 103 11.52 -5.85 2.81
N VAL A 104 12.79 -6.22 2.92
CA VAL A 104 13.55 -6.08 4.15
C VAL A 104 14.49 -4.90 4.01
N LYS A 105 14.39 -3.95 4.93
CA LYS A 105 15.27 -2.80 5.04
C LYS A 105 16.17 -2.98 6.26
N LEU A 106 17.45 -3.19 6.05
CA LEU A 106 18.46 -3.25 7.11
C LEU A 106 19.00 -1.83 7.35
N VAL A 107 18.80 -1.31 8.55
CA VAL A 107 19.29 0.01 8.94
C VAL A 107 20.45 -0.17 9.92
N ASP A 108 21.63 0.29 9.53
CA ASP A 108 22.83 0.33 10.39
C ASP A 108 23.09 1.77 10.86
N PRO A 109 22.62 2.14 12.06
CA PRO A 109 22.81 3.48 12.59
C PRO A 109 24.28 3.79 12.92
N ALA A 110 25.10 2.79 13.22
CA ALA A 110 26.52 3.01 13.53
C ALA A 110 27.31 3.46 12.30
N ARG A 111 26.87 3.06 11.11
CA ARG A 111 27.51 3.44 9.83
C ARG A 111 26.68 4.46 9.03
N GLY A 112 25.48 4.79 9.47
CA GLY A 112 24.56 5.65 8.73
C GLY A 112 24.14 5.03 7.37
N GLN A 113 24.05 3.71 7.29
CA GLN A 113 23.78 2.97 6.06
C GLN A 113 22.42 2.27 6.13
N THR A 114 21.82 2.11 4.94
CA THR A 114 20.60 1.34 4.75
C THR A 114 20.80 0.39 3.57
N THR A 115 20.39 -0.88 3.74
CA THR A 115 20.42 -1.89 2.69
C THR A 115 19.01 -2.43 2.48
N ASP A 116 18.53 -2.38 1.25
CA ASP A 116 17.22 -2.93 0.89
C ASP A 116 17.37 -4.31 0.25
N ILE A 117 16.60 -5.29 0.75
CA ILE A 117 16.50 -6.64 0.21
C ILE A 117 15.04 -6.87 -0.19
N ASN A 118 14.77 -6.87 -1.49
CA ASN A 118 13.45 -7.05 -2.01
C ASN A 118 13.21 -8.52 -2.40
N LEU A 119 12.25 -9.17 -1.75
CA LEU A 119 11.87 -10.52 -2.09
C LEU A 119 11.01 -10.55 -3.35
N ALA A 120 11.18 -11.63 -4.11
CA ALA A 120 10.38 -11.86 -5.30
C ALA A 120 8.88 -12.01 -4.93
N THR A 121 8.03 -11.57 -5.83
CA THR A 121 6.57 -11.68 -5.71
C THR A 121 6.07 -12.93 -6.41
N ALA A 122 5.02 -13.55 -5.87
CA ALA A 122 4.23 -14.52 -6.61
C ALA A 122 3.61 -13.84 -7.85
N ARG A 123 3.68 -14.50 -9.00
CA ARG A 123 3.09 -13.96 -10.23
C ARG A 123 1.56 -14.04 -10.14
N ALA A 124 0.89 -12.95 -10.49
CA ALA A 124 -0.54 -12.94 -10.66
C ALA A 124 -0.95 -13.84 -11.83
N THR A 125 -2.02 -14.59 -11.66
CA THR A 125 -2.61 -15.39 -12.72
C THR A 125 -3.50 -14.54 -13.63
N ALA A 126 -3.86 -15.06 -14.80
CA ALA A 126 -4.83 -14.38 -15.66
C ALA A 126 -6.20 -14.19 -14.97
N GLN A 127 -6.59 -15.12 -14.09
CA GLN A 127 -7.81 -14.99 -13.29
C GLN A 127 -7.72 -13.86 -12.27
N ASP A 128 -6.57 -13.68 -11.62
CA ASP A 128 -6.34 -12.58 -10.66
C ASP A 128 -6.43 -11.22 -11.37
N LEU A 129 -5.84 -11.13 -12.57
CA LEU A 129 -5.91 -9.91 -13.40
C LEU A 129 -7.34 -9.59 -13.83
N ALA A 130 -8.10 -10.59 -14.31
CA ALA A 130 -9.50 -10.42 -14.66
C ALA A 130 -10.35 -9.98 -13.46
N ALA A 131 -10.07 -10.53 -12.27
CA ALA A 131 -10.74 -10.10 -11.03
C ALA A 131 -10.40 -8.64 -10.66
N LEU A 132 -9.15 -8.21 -10.88
CA LEU A 132 -8.75 -6.81 -10.67
C LEU A 132 -9.44 -5.89 -11.67
N GLU A 133 -9.50 -6.24 -12.94
CA GLU A 133 -10.22 -5.47 -13.97
C GLU A 133 -11.70 -5.30 -13.60
N ALA A 134 -12.38 -6.38 -13.22
CA ALA A 134 -13.77 -6.33 -12.77
C ALA A 134 -13.93 -5.44 -11.52
N ARG A 135 -12.98 -5.49 -10.59
CA ARG A 135 -12.95 -4.62 -9.42
C ARG A 135 -12.81 -3.15 -9.82
N LEU A 136 -11.89 -2.82 -10.70
CA LEU A 136 -11.69 -1.45 -11.20
C LEU A 136 -12.94 -0.92 -11.89
N ALA A 137 -13.57 -1.73 -12.74
CA ALA A 137 -14.82 -1.38 -13.41
C ALA A 137 -15.94 -1.09 -12.39
N SER A 138 -16.07 -1.91 -11.33
CA SER A 138 -17.06 -1.71 -10.27
C SER A 138 -16.83 -0.44 -9.43
N LEU A 139 -15.60 0.03 -9.38
CA LEU A 139 -15.21 1.25 -8.66
C LEU A 139 -15.33 2.50 -9.53
N ALA A 140 -15.46 2.38 -10.84
CA ALA A 140 -15.59 3.53 -11.74
C ALA A 140 -16.94 4.22 -11.54
N ALA A 141 -16.92 5.51 -11.17
CA ALA A 141 -18.10 6.34 -10.98
C ALA A 141 -17.74 7.81 -11.23
N PRO A 142 -18.72 8.66 -11.62
CA PRO A 142 -18.50 10.09 -11.73
C PRO A 142 -17.95 10.69 -10.43
N GLY A 143 -16.96 11.56 -10.54
CA GLY A 143 -16.32 12.23 -9.40
C GLY A 143 -15.27 11.41 -8.65
N ARG A 144 -14.99 10.19 -9.06
CA ARG A 144 -13.87 9.39 -8.52
C ARG A 144 -12.58 9.65 -9.28
N TRP A 145 -11.49 9.74 -8.53
CA TRP A 145 -10.14 9.87 -9.07
C TRP A 145 -9.40 8.55 -8.88
N PHE A 146 -8.65 8.14 -9.90
CA PHE A 146 -7.82 6.95 -9.82
C PHE A 146 -6.34 7.33 -9.82
N VAL A 147 -5.59 6.78 -8.87
CA VAL A 147 -4.14 6.91 -8.76
C VAL A 147 -3.52 5.52 -8.93
N LEU A 148 -2.92 5.28 -10.09
CA LEU A 148 -2.20 4.04 -10.36
C LEU A 148 -0.75 4.25 -9.94
N ALA A 149 -0.27 3.47 -8.98
CA ALA A 149 1.06 3.64 -8.43
C ALA A 149 1.68 2.31 -7.99
N GLY A 150 2.91 2.09 -8.39
CA GLY A 150 3.68 0.88 -8.11
C GLY A 150 4.30 0.28 -9.35
N SER A 151 5.02 -0.82 -9.14
CA SER A 151 5.54 -1.68 -10.21
C SER A 151 4.55 -2.81 -10.51
N LEU A 152 4.59 -3.30 -11.71
CA LEU A 152 3.97 -4.55 -12.14
C LEU A 152 4.95 -5.71 -11.93
#